data_e84f8f01bf1b66db56152f15623b8546
#
_entry.id   e84f8f01bf1b66db56152f15623b8546
#
_cell.length_a   1.000
_cell.length_b   1.000
_cell.length_c   1.000
_cell.angle_alpha   90.00
_cell.angle_beta   90.00
_cell.angle_gamma   90.00
#
_symmetry.space_group_name_H-M   'P 1'
#
loop_
_entity.id
_entity.type
_entity.pdbx_description
1 polymer ?
#
loop_
_entity_poly.entity_id
_entity_poly.type
_entity_poly.pdbx_seq_one_letter_code
_entity_poly.pdbx_strand_id
1 'polypeptide(L)'
;MSESKPTLHREQIAGMNIHYIMWSLDYFLDVQQRLGFESIELWCAEPHVTLDHTGYFEAEVLAKKAADRGLRYRTLCPENVVYPWQYCARKPLHEQRSLAYFKH
;
A
#
# COMPACT_ATOMS: atom_id res chain seq x y z
N MET A 1 26.59 27.76 20.92
CA MET A 1 26.44 26.30 20.83
C MET A 1 25.30 25.98 19.88
N SER A 2 25.58 25.28 18.84
CA SER A 2 24.55 24.92 17.89
C SER A 2 23.83 23.63 18.34
N GLU A 3 22.55 23.72 18.49
CA GLU A 3 21.74 22.52 18.67
C GLU A 3 21.54 21.84 17.32
N SER A 4 21.79 20.55 17.28
CA SER A 4 21.47 19.80 16.08
C SER A 4 19.94 19.67 15.94
N LYS A 5 19.40 20.20 14.85
CA LYS A 5 17.98 20.06 14.54
C LYS A 5 17.72 18.64 14.03
N PRO A 6 16.60 18.02 14.42
CA PRO A 6 16.20 16.75 13.79
C PRO A 6 16.14 16.90 12.27
N THR A 7 16.75 15.97 11.57
CA THR A 7 16.74 15.95 10.12
C THR A 7 15.92 14.76 9.64
N LEU A 8 14.92 15.02 8.82
CA LEU A 8 14.17 13.96 8.15
C LEU A 8 14.96 13.46 6.96
N HIS A 9 15.10 12.17 6.85
CA HIS A 9 15.67 11.50 5.68
C HIS A 9 14.54 11.08 4.75
N ARG A 10 14.83 11.01 3.45
CA ARG A 10 13.82 10.65 2.44
C ARG A 10 13.17 9.30 2.70
N GLU A 11 13.94 8.33 3.17
CA GLU A 11 13.42 7.01 3.49
C GLU A 11 12.44 6.98 4.67
N GLN A 12 12.38 8.05 5.43
CA GLN A 12 11.41 8.19 6.55
C GLN A 12 10.05 8.71 6.08
N ILE A 13 9.97 9.16 4.83
CA ILE A 13 8.73 9.68 4.25
C ILE A 13 8.27 8.69 3.21
N ALA A 14 7.05 8.21 3.36
CA ALA A 14 6.44 7.27 2.43
C ALA A 14 5.20 7.91 1.79
N GLY A 15 5.13 7.84 0.46
CA GLY A 15 3.91 8.18 -0.25
C GLY A 15 2.92 7.04 -0.19
N MET A 16 1.64 7.35 -0.10
CA MET A 16 0.56 6.36 -0.07
C MET A 16 -0.34 6.51 -1.29
N ASN A 17 -0.68 5.39 -1.90
CA ASN A 17 -1.43 5.39 -3.16
C ASN A 17 -2.95 5.61 -3.02
N ILE A 18 -3.49 5.64 -1.82
CA ILE A 18 -4.94 5.80 -1.62
C ILE A 18 -5.50 7.08 -2.27
N HIS A 19 -4.72 8.14 -2.31
CA HIS A 19 -5.12 9.39 -2.92
C HIS A 19 -5.11 9.36 -4.45
N TYR A 20 -4.63 8.28 -5.04
CA TYR A 20 -4.48 8.11 -6.49
C TYR A 20 -5.45 7.08 -7.06
N ILE A 21 -6.57 6.85 -6.40
CA ILE A 21 -7.53 5.81 -6.83
C ILE A 21 -8.10 6.05 -8.23
N MET A 22 -8.05 7.30 -8.71
CA MET A 22 -8.52 7.66 -10.04
C MET A 22 -7.43 7.54 -11.12
N TRP A 23 -6.22 7.14 -10.72
CA TRP A 23 -5.08 6.93 -11.62
C TRP A 23 -4.53 5.53 -11.43
N SER A 24 -3.68 5.07 -12.36
CA SER A 24 -3.05 3.77 -12.22
C SER A 24 -2.00 3.75 -11.10
N LEU A 25 -1.70 2.57 -10.60
CA LEU A 25 -0.58 2.40 -9.68
C LEU A 25 0.75 2.83 -10.32
N ASP A 26 0.93 2.51 -11.61
CA ASP A 26 2.14 2.92 -12.34
C ASP A 26 2.30 4.43 -12.35
N TYR A 27 1.23 5.16 -12.59
CA TYR A 27 1.27 6.62 -12.54
C TYR A 27 1.68 7.13 -11.15
N PHE A 28 1.09 6.55 -10.10
CA PHE A 28 1.47 6.92 -8.72
C PHE A 28 2.96 6.68 -8.47
N LEU A 29 3.46 5.50 -8.84
CA LEU A 29 4.87 5.15 -8.63
C LEU A 29 5.80 6.06 -9.43
N ASP A 30 5.43 6.42 -10.67
CA ASP A 30 6.19 7.37 -11.47
C ASP A 30 6.28 8.74 -10.82
N VAL A 31 5.18 9.22 -10.22
CA VAL A 31 5.16 10.49 -9.49
C VAL A 31 6.08 10.41 -8.26
N GLN A 32 6.02 9.33 -7.51
CA GLN A 32 6.87 9.16 -6.33
C GLN A 32 8.35 9.14 -6.71
N GLN A 33 8.71 8.44 -7.77
CA GLN A 33 10.07 8.45 -8.29
C GLN A 33 10.52 9.86 -8.68
N ARG A 34 9.66 10.56 -9.41
CA ARG A 34 9.94 11.92 -9.89
C ARG A 34 10.13 12.92 -8.75
N LEU A 35 9.37 12.75 -7.66
CA LEU A 35 9.48 13.56 -6.45
C LEU A 35 10.70 13.20 -5.59
N GLY A 36 11.40 12.12 -5.93
CA GLY A 36 12.59 11.70 -5.19
C GLY A 36 12.31 10.90 -3.92
N PHE A 37 11.11 10.39 -3.75
CA PHE A 37 10.82 9.48 -2.64
C PHE A 37 11.37 8.09 -2.93
N GLU A 38 11.65 7.35 -1.88
CA GLU A 38 12.21 5.99 -1.96
C GLU A 38 11.28 4.96 -1.34
N SER A 39 10.45 5.38 -0.42
CA SER A 39 9.58 4.50 0.38
C SER A 39 8.12 4.71 0.03
N ILE A 40 7.39 3.61 -0.02
CA ILE A 40 5.96 3.57 -0.33
C ILE A 40 5.22 2.87 0.79
N GLU A 41 4.12 3.44 1.23
CA GLU A 41 3.09 2.73 1.97
C GLU A 41 2.04 2.28 0.97
N LEU A 42 1.97 0.98 0.71
CA LEU A 42 1.06 0.43 -0.27
C LEU A 42 -0.29 0.12 0.36
N TRP A 43 -1.30 0.88 -0.04
CA TRP A 43 -2.69 0.56 0.26
C TRP A 43 -3.13 -0.59 -0.65
N CYS A 44 -3.47 -1.71 -0.03
CA CYS A 44 -3.72 -2.98 -0.73
C CYS A 44 -5.20 -3.14 -1.08
N ALA A 45 -5.67 -2.29 -1.99
CA ALA A 45 -7.06 -2.35 -2.46
C ALA A 45 -7.17 -1.99 -3.93
N GLU A 46 -8.29 -2.36 -4.52
CA GLU A 46 -8.61 -1.95 -5.88
C GLU A 46 -8.74 -0.43 -6.01
N PRO A 47 -8.38 0.14 -7.14
CA PRO A 47 -7.97 -0.55 -8.38
C PRO A 47 -6.48 -0.87 -8.48
N HIS A 48 -5.68 -0.53 -7.48
CA HIS A 48 -4.22 -0.64 -7.58
C HIS A 48 -3.71 -2.04 -7.26
N VAL A 49 -4.35 -2.72 -6.32
CA VAL A 49 -3.92 -4.03 -5.86
C VAL A 49 -5.11 -4.97 -5.84
N THR A 50 -4.98 -6.06 -6.55
CA THR A 50 -5.97 -7.12 -6.49
C THR A 50 -5.54 -8.11 -5.43
N LEU A 51 -6.26 -8.12 -4.34
CA LEU A 51 -6.07 -9.04 -3.22
C LEU A 51 -7.44 -9.34 -2.65
N ASP A 52 -7.77 -10.61 -2.52
CA ASP A 52 -9.07 -11.03 -2.00
C ASP A 52 -8.93 -12.14 -0.95
N HIS A 53 -10.08 -12.61 -0.48
CA HIS A 53 -10.13 -13.67 0.55
C HIS A 53 -9.71 -15.03 0.03
N THR A 54 -9.57 -15.21 -1.28
CA THR A 54 -9.09 -16.47 -1.89
C THR A 54 -7.58 -16.57 -1.95
N GLY A 55 -6.88 -15.46 -1.69
CA GLY A 55 -5.42 -15.42 -1.69
C GLY A 55 -4.80 -14.98 -3.02
N TYR A 56 -5.60 -14.51 -3.96
CA TYR A 56 -5.05 -13.95 -5.19
C TYR A 56 -4.29 -12.66 -4.89
N PHE A 57 -3.01 -12.62 -5.27
CA PHE A 57 -2.17 -11.47 -5.03
C PHE A 57 -0.99 -11.46 -6.00
N GLU A 58 -0.84 -10.37 -6.73
CA GLU A 58 0.22 -10.22 -7.75
C GLU A 58 1.50 -9.63 -7.15
N ALA A 59 2.04 -10.30 -6.12
CA ALA A 59 3.19 -9.80 -5.38
C ALA A 59 4.41 -9.55 -6.25
N GLU A 60 4.72 -10.47 -7.17
CA GLU A 60 5.90 -10.34 -8.04
C GLU A 60 5.78 -9.15 -8.99
N VAL A 61 4.59 -8.93 -9.56
CA VAL A 61 4.32 -7.81 -10.45
C VAL A 61 4.48 -6.50 -9.70
N LEU A 62 3.92 -6.41 -8.49
CA LEU A 62 4.02 -5.22 -7.64
C LEU A 62 5.46 -4.94 -7.24
N ALA A 63 6.21 -5.97 -6.86
CA ALA A 63 7.61 -5.84 -6.47
C ALA A 63 8.45 -5.31 -7.64
N LYS A 64 8.23 -5.85 -8.84
CA LYS A 64 8.94 -5.41 -10.03
C LYS A 64 8.64 -3.95 -10.36
N LYS A 65 7.39 -3.54 -10.28
CA LYS A 65 6.99 -2.15 -10.54
C LYS A 65 7.72 -1.16 -9.65
N ALA A 66 7.86 -1.48 -8.38
CA ALA A 66 8.60 -0.64 -7.44
C ALA A 66 10.11 -0.69 -7.73
N ALA A 67 10.67 -1.88 -7.90
CA ALA A 67 12.09 -2.07 -8.13
C ALA A 67 12.58 -1.36 -9.40
N ASP A 68 11.81 -1.41 -10.48
CA ASP A 68 12.15 -0.73 -11.74
C ASP A 68 12.27 0.79 -11.57
N ARG A 69 11.69 1.34 -10.52
CA ARG A 69 11.69 2.79 -10.22
C ARG A 69 12.58 3.15 -9.02
N GLY A 70 13.31 2.19 -8.47
CA GLY A 70 14.14 2.42 -7.29
C GLY A 70 13.32 2.67 -6.02
N LEU A 71 12.09 2.20 -6.00
CA LEU A 71 11.17 2.35 -4.89
C LEU A 71 11.06 1.05 -4.09
N ARG A 72 10.59 1.17 -2.86
CA ARG A 72 10.39 0.03 -1.96
C ARG A 72 9.12 0.20 -1.16
N TYR A 73 8.33 -0.87 -1.06
CA TYR A 73 7.18 -0.90 -0.17
C TYR A 73 7.69 -1.14 1.27
N ARG A 74 7.62 -0.11 2.09
CA ARG A 74 8.03 -0.23 3.50
C ARG A 74 6.88 -0.68 4.39
N THR A 75 5.67 -0.35 4.02
CA THR A 75 4.48 -0.65 4.79
C THR A 75 3.39 -1.10 3.85
N LEU A 76 2.69 -2.15 4.24
CA LEU A 76 1.48 -2.59 3.56
C LEU A 76 0.29 -2.22 4.44
N CYS A 77 -0.70 -1.56 3.85
CA CYS A 77 -1.91 -1.17 4.54
C CYS A 77 -3.08 -1.96 3.94
N PRO A 78 -3.52 -3.03 4.60
CA PRO A 78 -4.68 -3.76 4.11
C PRO A 78 -5.94 -2.92 4.24
N GLU A 79 -6.88 -3.14 3.32
CA GLU A 79 -8.16 -2.46 3.37
C GLU A 79 -8.99 -2.99 4.54
N ASN A 80 -9.41 -2.11 5.42
CA ASN A 80 -10.16 -2.51 6.61
C ASN A 80 -11.28 -1.54 6.97
N VAL A 81 -11.51 -0.54 6.16
CA VAL A 81 -12.49 0.52 6.44
C VAL A 81 -13.62 0.49 5.43
N VAL A 82 -13.29 0.21 4.18
CA VAL A 82 -14.24 0.23 3.08
C VAL A 82 -14.72 -1.21 2.82
N TYR A 83 -16.00 -1.31 2.54
CA TYR A 83 -16.59 -2.55 2.05
C TYR A 83 -15.72 -3.17 0.94
N PRO A 84 -15.53 -4.51 0.89
CA PRO A 84 -16.25 -5.52 1.67
C PRO A 84 -15.51 -6.05 2.92
N TRP A 85 -14.35 -5.51 3.27
CA TRP A 85 -13.51 -6.08 4.32
C TRP A 85 -13.80 -5.42 5.66
N GLN A 86 -14.44 -6.16 6.57
CA GLN A 86 -14.82 -5.67 7.89
C GLN A 86 -14.50 -6.73 8.93
N TYR A 87 -13.46 -6.49 9.71
CA TYR A 87 -12.95 -7.47 10.69
C TYR A 87 -13.90 -7.67 11.88
N CYS A 88 -14.72 -6.66 12.18
CA CYS A 88 -15.70 -6.71 13.25
C CYS A 88 -17.12 -6.85 12.71
N ALA A 89 -17.29 -7.50 11.58
CA ALA A 89 -18.59 -7.67 10.96
C ALA A 89 -19.51 -8.56 11.82
N ARG A 90 -20.79 -8.22 11.86
CA ARG A 90 -21.77 -9.01 12.60
C ARG A 90 -22.09 -10.35 11.93
N LYS A 91 -22.02 -10.41 10.61
CA LYS A 91 -22.24 -11.64 9.86
C LYS A 91 -20.97 -12.49 9.85
N PRO A 92 -21.03 -13.73 10.34
CA PRO A 92 -19.83 -14.60 10.38
C PRO A 92 -19.14 -14.77 9.03
N LEU A 93 -19.88 -14.82 7.93
CA LEU A 93 -19.30 -14.92 6.59
C LEU A 93 -18.42 -13.74 6.26
N HIS A 94 -18.87 -12.52 6.57
CA HIS A 94 -18.09 -11.32 6.30
C HIS A 94 -16.84 -11.25 7.17
N GLU A 95 -16.96 -11.62 8.43
CA GLU A 95 -15.82 -11.70 9.34
C GLU A 95 -14.79 -12.69 8.85
N GLN A 96 -15.22 -13.90 8.48
CA GLN A 96 -14.34 -14.97 8.00
C GLN A 96 -13.60 -14.55 6.71
N ARG A 97 -14.30 -13.92 5.77
CA ARG A 97 -13.68 -13.43 4.54
C ARG A 97 -12.68 -12.32 4.81
N SER A 98 -13.00 -11.42 5.72
CA SER A 98 -12.10 -10.32 6.08
C SER A 98 -10.84 -10.85 6.75
N LEU A 99 -10.95 -11.82 7.64
CA LEU A 99 -9.79 -12.46 8.26
C LEU A 99 -8.96 -13.23 7.24
N ALA A 100 -9.60 -13.93 6.31
CA ALA A 100 -8.90 -14.63 5.24
C ALA A 100 -8.14 -13.67 4.34
N TYR A 101 -8.75 -12.55 3.96
CA TYR A 101 -8.10 -11.49 3.21
C TYR A 101 -6.86 -10.97 3.94
N PHE A 102 -6.98 -10.69 5.23
CA PHE A 102 -5.87 -10.16 6.02
C PHE A 102 -4.69 -11.13 6.11
N LYS A 103 -4.96 -12.44 6.08
CA LYS A 103 -3.91 -13.46 6.19
C LYS A 103 -3.11 -13.66 4.91
N HIS A 104 -3.59 -13.17 3.78
CA HIS A 104 -2.93 -13.29 2.48
C HIS A 104 -2.10 -12.05 2.16
#